data_352a5f09646347c4e42b62a217f18c52
#
_entry.id   352a5f09646347c4e42b62a217f18c52
#
_cell.length_a   1.000
_cell.length_b   1.000
_cell.length_c   1.000
_cell.angle_alpha   90.00
_cell.angle_beta   90.00
_cell.angle_gamma   90.00
#
_symmetry.space_group_name_H-M   'P 1'
#
loop_
_entity.id
_entity.type
_entity.pdbx_description
1 polymer ?
#
loop_
_entity_poly.entity_id
_entity_poly.type
_entity_poly.pdbx_seq_one_letter_code
_entity_poly.pdbx_strand_id
1 'polypeptide(L)'
;MKKIAILILLNSLLLGGCTKWAEDKSNIYTYVAPPPPDGISETTPLCGSIKGTMLAGKTYTLGCDINIPKGDTLIVQEGVTINATNSAGIVVHGTLISLGTQANPNVFTVPGVTKNNTPGLSLGVDPAHKGLWRGIMCDTSCPMLVLKWTHIDFAGAAYGNVDGPAVEQSNTTSFNILFQNPNGYFIMEDSWVYGGTDDCIRISYGKIHVFRNTFEKCGGSGGDCVNSKGGTVGTVAYNFFIGTAYNGQKASNKGQPVGAPECNIVMYNSTFVNGGVQIAPGTRAGGIDYEQGAEGAFFNNVFINCMVGYRVVNNPVADTANLTYGNNYQWGDSLSIAQQFFTYGGVCTKPMPTDIPNPFTYLPASFNYTDAQANSYDASQVVQKFNPLFVDYPLPVVGQPLFAATALAPSDNFRLQPNSPLIGKGNTTITPLVVVPLDPVYGATEVTPPGADLGCYQFNGRGNQH
;
A
#
# COMPACT_ATOMS: atom_id res chain seq x y z
N MET A 1 -0.27 -1.99 -60.58
CA MET A 1 0.74 -1.43 -59.68
C MET A 1 0.20 -0.36 -58.71
N LYS A 2 -0.72 0.53 -59.13
CA LYS A 2 -1.28 1.54 -58.19
C LYS A 2 -2.14 1.02 -57.04
N LYS A 3 -2.79 -0.14 -57.16
CA LYS A 3 -3.64 -0.73 -56.11
C LYS A 3 -2.82 -1.43 -55.02
N ILE A 4 -1.62 -1.92 -55.28
CA ILE A 4 -0.74 -2.56 -54.31
C ILE A 4 -0.06 -1.51 -53.41
N ALA A 5 0.28 -0.35 -53.97
CA ALA A 5 0.88 0.73 -53.19
C ALA A 5 -0.06 1.33 -52.16
N ILE A 6 -1.37 1.40 -52.43
CA ILE A 6 -2.40 1.89 -51.50
C ILE A 6 -2.63 0.88 -50.35
N LEU A 7 -2.53 -0.42 -50.62
CA LEU A 7 -2.67 -1.44 -49.58
C LEU A 7 -1.49 -1.47 -48.61
N ILE A 8 -0.29 -1.19 -49.09
CA ILE A 8 0.91 -1.10 -48.25
C ILE A 8 0.89 0.20 -47.40
N LEU A 9 0.38 1.30 -47.95
CA LEU A 9 0.23 2.55 -47.19
C LEU A 9 -0.85 2.45 -46.11
N LEU A 10 -1.95 1.70 -46.36
CA LEU A 10 -3.00 1.48 -45.37
C LEU A 10 -2.54 0.56 -44.23
N ASN A 11 -1.70 -0.44 -44.53
CA ASN A 11 -1.13 -1.30 -43.48
C ASN A 11 -0.04 -0.60 -42.65
N SER A 12 0.69 0.36 -43.20
CA SER A 12 1.66 1.14 -42.41
C SER A 12 0.98 2.17 -41.48
N LEU A 13 -0.25 2.59 -41.78
CA LEU A 13 -1.04 3.48 -40.93
C LEU A 13 -1.75 2.73 -39.77
N LEU A 14 -1.91 1.41 -39.88
CA LEU A 14 -2.50 0.58 -38.80
C LEU A 14 -1.46 0.08 -37.79
N LEU A 15 -0.15 0.20 -38.08
CA LEU A 15 0.92 -0.17 -37.17
C LEU A 15 1.42 1.00 -36.29
N GLY A 16 0.85 2.19 -36.45
CA GLY A 16 1.18 3.38 -35.67
C GLY A 16 0.31 3.63 -34.45
N GLY A 17 -0.58 2.70 -34.13
CA GLY A 17 -1.46 2.83 -32.97
C GLY A 17 -1.03 1.91 -31.83
N CYS A 18 -0.66 2.50 -30.71
CA CYS A 18 -0.25 1.90 -29.45
C CYS A 18 1.24 1.51 -29.38
N THR A 19 2.13 2.47 -29.51
CA THR A 19 3.31 2.41 -28.66
C THR A 19 2.80 2.70 -27.24
N LYS A 20 2.47 1.65 -26.48
CA LYS A 20 2.49 1.77 -25.01
C LYS A 20 3.77 2.53 -24.67
N TRP A 21 3.65 3.52 -23.82
CA TRP A 21 4.80 4.20 -23.25
C TRP A 21 5.77 3.13 -22.72
N ALA A 22 6.75 2.76 -23.55
CA ALA A 22 7.93 2.12 -23.03
C ALA A 22 8.60 3.21 -22.20
N GLU A 23 8.49 3.14 -20.88
CA GLU A 23 9.20 4.04 -20.01
C GLU A 23 10.67 3.98 -20.40
N ASP A 24 11.19 5.09 -20.85
CA ASP A 24 12.61 5.22 -21.13
C ASP A 24 13.36 5.15 -19.81
N LYS A 25 13.78 3.94 -19.45
CA LYS A 25 14.52 3.66 -18.22
C LYS A 25 15.85 4.42 -18.17
N SER A 26 16.30 4.99 -19.28
CA SER A 26 17.55 5.77 -19.35
C SER A 26 17.44 7.16 -18.72
N ASN A 27 16.22 7.64 -18.44
CA ASN A 27 15.96 8.98 -17.92
C ASN A 27 15.40 9.02 -16.49
N ILE A 28 15.66 8.01 -15.68
CA ILE A 28 15.36 8.10 -14.26
C ILE A 28 16.27 9.19 -13.67
N TYR A 29 15.68 10.32 -13.33
CA TYR A 29 16.41 11.43 -12.69
C TYR A 29 16.99 10.94 -11.36
N THR A 30 18.32 10.99 -11.23
CA THR A 30 18.97 10.76 -9.96
C THR A 30 18.86 12.04 -9.12
N TYR A 31 18.01 12.02 -8.12
CA TYR A 31 17.92 13.14 -7.20
C TYR A 31 19.20 13.20 -6.35
N VAL A 32 19.89 14.30 -6.42
CA VAL A 32 21.00 14.61 -5.52
C VAL A 32 20.48 15.60 -4.51
N ALA A 33 20.32 15.19 -3.25
CA ALA A 33 19.92 16.12 -2.21
C ALA A 33 20.98 17.24 -2.05
N PRO A 34 20.55 18.48 -1.89
CA PRO A 34 21.47 19.52 -1.52
C PRO A 34 22.15 19.17 -0.17
N PRO A 35 23.37 19.62 0.08
CA PRO A 35 24.00 19.46 1.38
C PRO A 35 23.04 19.99 2.46
N PRO A 36 22.90 19.29 3.60
CA PRO A 36 21.99 19.71 4.65
C PRO A 36 22.34 21.13 5.09
N PRO A 37 21.39 22.05 5.05
CA PRO A 37 21.58 23.36 5.67
C PRO A 37 21.72 23.24 7.18
N ASP A 38 22.03 24.33 7.86
CA ASP A 38 22.14 24.39 9.32
C ASP A 38 20.98 23.70 10.03
N GLY A 39 21.28 23.06 11.16
CA GLY A 39 20.28 22.32 11.92
C GLY A 39 19.13 23.18 12.40
N ILE A 40 17.92 22.64 12.37
CA ILE A 40 16.73 23.27 12.93
C ILE A 40 16.80 23.18 14.46
N SER A 41 16.42 24.27 15.16
CA SER A 41 16.36 24.27 16.63
C SER A 41 15.15 23.43 17.11
N GLU A 42 15.39 22.56 18.09
CA GLU A 42 14.37 21.75 18.76
C GLU A 42 13.72 22.46 19.96
N THR A 43 14.25 23.61 20.38
CA THR A 43 13.85 24.28 21.65
C THR A 43 12.53 25.05 21.54
N THR A 44 12.10 25.37 20.34
CA THR A 44 10.86 26.13 20.08
C THR A 44 9.91 25.29 19.21
N PRO A 45 8.60 25.24 19.52
CA PRO A 45 7.65 24.58 18.65
C PRO A 45 7.68 25.14 17.23
N LEU A 46 7.75 24.26 16.27
CA LEU A 46 7.83 24.59 14.85
C LEU A 46 6.45 25.01 14.32
N CYS A 47 6.45 26.00 13.44
CA CYS A 47 5.23 26.54 12.84
C CYS A 47 5.58 27.29 11.54
N GLY A 48 4.73 27.18 10.50
CA GLY A 48 4.92 27.88 9.23
C GLY A 48 6.01 27.28 8.35
N SER A 49 6.75 28.10 7.61
CA SER A 49 7.75 27.64 6.64
C SER A 49 9.00 27.09 7.31
N ILE A 50 9.33 25.86 6.99
CA ILE A 50 10.46 25.11 7.55
C ILE A 50 11.29 24.50 6.41
N LYS A 51 12.61 24.61 6.52
CA LYS A 51 13.60 23.93 5.69
C LYS A 51 14.85 23.63 6.51
N GLY A 52 15.68 22.74 6.03
CA GLY A 52 16.94 22.41 6.71
C GLY A 52 16.95 20.99 7.23
N THR A 53 17.63 20.77 8.34
CA THR A 53 17.85 19.44 8.89
C THR A 53 17.36 19.34 10.35
N MET A 54 16.50 18.38 10.61
CA MET A 54 16.21 17.88 11.95
C MET A 54 17.32 16.89 12.33
N LEU A 55 18.07 17.24 13.38
CA LEU A 55 19.30 16.53 13.76
C LEU A 55 18.99 15.21 14.48
N ALA A 56 19.88 14.23 14.27
CA ALA A 56 19.73 12.88 14.78
C ALA A 56 19.46 12.82 16.29
N GLY A 57 18.54 11.94 16.69
CA GLY A 57 18.17 11.67 18.07
C GLY A 57 17.44 12.81 18.79
N LYS A 58 17.04 13.88 18.07
CA LYS A 58 16.34 15.02 18.66
C LYS A 58 14.83 14.85 18.62
N THR A 59 14.14 15.59 19.49
CA THR A 59 12.67 15.66 19.52
C THR A 59 12.22 17.06 19.12
N TYR A 60 11.37 17.13 18.12
CA TYR A 60 10.77 18.36 17.61
C TYR A 60 9.28 18.37 17.89
N THR A 61 8.73 19.54 18.23
CA THR A 61 7.30 19.72 18.43
C THR A 61 6.72 20.55 17.29
N LEU A 62 5.68 20.07 16.65
CA LEU A 62 4.86 20.87 15.74
C LEU A 62 3.79 21.59 16.57
N GLY A 63 3.91 22.91 16.69
CA GLY A 63 2.93 23.74 17.42
C GLY A 63 1.73 24.16 16.57
N CYS A 64 1.94 24.22 15.25
CA CYS A 64 0.93 24.39 14.21
C CYS A 64 1.42 23.71 12.93
N ASP A 65 0.67 23.85 11.83
CA ASP A 65 1.11 23.28 10.55
C ASP A 65 2.46 23.86 10.14
N ILE A 66 3.36 22.97 9.69
CA ILE A 66 4.58 23.38 9.01
C ILE A 66 4.43 23.17 7.50
N ASN A 67 5.06 24.04 6.72
CA ASN A 67 5.15 23.85 5.28
C ASN A 67 6.60 23.83 4.82
N ILE A 68 6.92 22.93 3.89
CA ILE A 68 8.21 22.87 3.22
C ILE A 68 8.03 23.58 1.89
N PRO A 69 8.60 24.80 1.69
CA PRO A 69 8.38 25.59 0.49
C PRO A 69 8.89 24.90 -0.78
N LYS A 70 8.29 25.22 -1.91
CA LYS A 70 8.74 24.74 -3.22
C LYS A 70 10.21 25.08 -3.46
N GLY A 71 10.99 24.07 -3.84
CA GLY A 71 12.44 24.19 -4.07
C GLY A 71 13.29 24.05 -2.80
N ASP A 72 12.66 24.03 -1.62
CA ASP A 72 13.35 23.78 -0.35
C ASP A 72 13.27 22.28 0.04
N THR A 73 14.13 21.86 0.94
CA THR A 73 14.21 20.50 1.45
C THR A 73 14.22 20.48 2.98
N LEU A 74 13.43 19.57 3.54
CA LEU A 74 13.54 19.16 4.94
C LEU A 74 14.12 17.75 5.00
N ILE A 75 15.27 17.60 5.68
CA ILE A 75 15.88 16.31 5.99
C ILE A 75 15.62 15.99 7.46
N VAL A 76 15.15 14.79 7.73
CA VAL A 76 14.95 14.25 9.08
C VAL A 76 15.95 13.12 9.26
N GLN A 77 16.97 13.33 10.09
CA GLN A 77 18.00 12.34 10.38
C GLN A 77 17.47 11.22 11.29
N GLU A 78 18.26 10.17 11.48
CA GLU A 78 17.88 8.99 12.26
C GLU A 78 17.51 9.29 13.72
N GLY A 79 16.55 8.55 14.25
CA GLY A 79 16.13 8.64 15.65
C GLY A 79 15.38 9.91 16.02
N VAL A 80 14.97 10.73 15.05
CA VAL A 80 14.19 11.93 15.29
C VAL A 80 12.76 11.56 15.70
N THR A 81 12.26 12.22 16.76
CA THR A 81 10.85 12.20 17.13
C THR A 81 10.19 13.53 16.76
N ILE A 82 9.09 13.47 16.01
CA ILE A 82 8.21 14.62 15.73
C ILE A 82 6.91 14.44 16.52
N ASN A 83 6.67 15.31 17.48
CA ASN A 83 5.46 15.38 18.28
C ASN A 83 4.52 16.43 17.71
N ALA A 84 3.45 16.02 17.04
CA ALA A 84 2.42 16.95 16.58
C ALA A 84 1.48 17.33 17.73
N THR A 85 1.23 18.62 17.90
CA THR A 85 0.25 19.18 18.84
C THR A 85 -0.79 20.00 18.07
N ASN A 86 -1.93 20.30 18.68
CA ASN A 86 -2.98 21.13 18.08
C ASN A 86 -3.45 20.64 16.70
N SER A 87 -3.46 19.33 16.48
CA SER A 87 -3.76 18.71 15.19
C SER A 87 -2.88 19.21 14.03
N ALA A 88 -1.64 19.64 14.33
CA ALA A 88 -0.70 20.11 13.32
C ALA A 88 -0.41 19.05 12.26
N GLY A 89 0.02 19.49 11.08
CA GLY A 89 0.41 18.63 9.96
C GLY A 89 1.66 19.13 9.25
N ILE A 90 2.12 18.34 8.29
CA ILE A 90 3.27 18.64 7.45
C ILE A 90 2.78 18.81 6.01
N VAL A 91 2.84 20.04 5.49
CA VAL A 91 2.51 20.36 4.10
C VAL A 91 3.79 20.42 3.28
N VAL A 92 3.88 19.70 2.18
CA VAL A 92 5.10 19.56 1.40
C VAL A 92 4.89 20.06 -0.03
N HIS A 93 5.38 21.26 -0.30
CA HIS A 93 5.51 21.83 -1.64
C HIS A 93 6.88 21.56 -2.24
N GLY A 94 7.89 21.42 -1.36
CA GLY A 94 9.27 21.04 -1.66
C GLY A 94 9.52 19.55 -1.46
N THR A 95 10.67 19.22 -0.89
CA THR A 95 11.11 17.83 -0.68
C THR A 95 11.16 17.48 0.80
N LEU A 96 10.59 16.35 1.20
CA LEU A 96 10.73 15.77 2.53
C LEU A 96 11.47 14.43 2.44
N ILE A 97 12.56 14.31 3.22
CA ILE A 97 13.36 13.08 3.28
C ILE A 97 13.56 12.69 4.75
N SER A 98 12.96 11.59 5.15
CA SER A 98 13.09 11.01 6.49
C SER A 98 13.97 9.76 6.41
N LEU A 99 15.11 9.80 7.12
CA LEU A 99 16.19 8.81 7.05
C LEU A 99 16.41 8.15 8.42
N GLY A 100 15.40 7.44 8.90
CA GLY A 100 15.57 6.54 10.02
C GLY A 100 16.46 5.34 9.67
N THR A 101 16.84 4.58 10.68
CA THR A 101 17.52 3.28 10.54
C THR A 101 16.80 2.23 11.38
N GLN A 102 17.06 0.95 11.15
CA GLN A 102 16.46 -0.12 11.97
C GLN A 102 16.76 0.07 13.46
N ALA A 103 17.97 0.50 13.79
CA ALA A 103 18.39 0.74 15.18
C ALA A 103 17.81 2.04 15.75
N ASN A 104 17.61 3.06 14.92
CA ASN A 104 17.14 4.38 15.31
C ASN A 104 16.05 4.87 14.33
N PRO A 105 14.84 4.29 14.38
CA PRO A 105 13.75 4.72 13.50
C PRO A 105 13.29 6.14 13.85
N ASN A 106 12.77 6.85 12.86
CA ASN A 106 12.08 8.11 13.09
C ASN A 106 10.64 7.86 13.52
N VAL A 107 10.09 8.72 14.39
CA VAL A 107 8.73 8.58 14.92
C VAL A 107 7.96 9.88 14.76
N PHE A 108 6.91 9.89 13.95
CA PHE A 108 5.99 11.01 13.78
C PHE A 108 4.68 10.64 14.47
N THR A 109 4.39 11.31 15.57
CA THR A 109 3.31 10.90 16.48
C THR A 109 2.70 12.10 17.23
N VAL A 110 1.87 11.82 18.21
CA VAL A 110 1.32 12.79 19.16
C VAL A 110 1.76 12.45 20.58
N PRO A 111 2.08 13.44 21.42
CA PRO A 111 2.58 13.17 22.78
C PRO A 111 1.45 12.61 23.66
N GLY A 112 1.82 11.69 24.57
CA GLY A 112 0.94 11.16 25.59
C GLY A 112 -0.11 10.14 25.10
N VAL A 113 -0.06 9.73 23.83
CA VAL A 113 -0.93 8.68 23.30
C VAL A 113 -0.13 7.41 23.04
N THR A 114 -0.64 6.29 23.50
CA THR A 114 0.00 4.97 23.30
C THR A 114 -0.84 4.09 22.39
N LYS A 115 -0.16 3.22 21.63
CA LYS A 115 -0.80 2.21 20.80
C LYS A 115 -1.63 1.26 21.69
N ASN A 116 -2.83 0.94 21.24
CA ASN A 116 -3.73 0.02 21.95
C ASN A 116 -4.02 -1.19 21.05
N ASN A 117 -3.54 -2.35 21.45
CA ASN A 117 -3.69 -3.59 20.70
C ASN A 117 -4.81 -4.48 21.26
N THR A 118 -5.68 -3.95 22.12
CA THR A 118 -6.83 -4.71 22.65
C THR A 118 -7.73 -5.14 21.48
N PRO A 119 -7.93 -6.45 21.26
CA PRO A 119 -8.82 -6.94 20.22
C PRO A 119 -10.26 -6.47 20.41
N GLY A 120 -10.96 -6.15 19.32
CA GLY A 120 -12.37 -5.75 19.37
C GLY A 120 -12.65 -4.37 19.96
N LEU A 121 -11.64 -3.54 20.20
CA LEU A 121 -11.84 -2.16 20.62
C LEU A 121 -12.61 -1.40 19.55
N SER A 122 -13.70 -0.74 19.93
CA SER A 122 -14.54 -0.03 18.97
C SER A 122 -13.81 1.17 18.36
N LEU A 123 -14.06 1.45 17.09
CA LEU A 123 -13.49 2.59 16.35
C LEU A 123 -13.69 3.93 17.08
N GLY A 124 -14.84 4.08 17.76
CA GLY A 124 -15.17 5.27 18.53
C GLY A 124 -14.32 5.48 19.78
N VAL A 125 -13.58 4.47 20.24
CA VAL A 125 -12.75 4.53 21.46
C VAL A 125 -11.27 4.38 21.15
N ASP A 126 -10.93 3.59 20.12
CA ASP A 126 -9.54 3.33 19.73
C ASP A 126 -8.84 4.61 19.27
N PRO A 127 -7.73 5.03 19.89
CA PRO A 127 -6.97 6.21 19.46
C PRO A 127 -6.43 6.10 18.03
N ALA A 128 -6.21 4.89 17.54
CA ALA A 128 -5.77 4.64 16.17
C ALA A 128 -6.67 5.28 15.11
N HIS A 129 -7.98 5.43 15.39
CA HIS A 129 -8.97 5.91 14.42
C HIS A 129 -9.47 7.34 14.72
N LYS A 130 -8.76 8.10 15.56
CA LYS A 130 -9.18 9.44 15.97
C LYS A 130 -8.66 10.56 15.07
N GLY A 131 -7.61 10.31 14.27
CA GLY A 131 -6.96 11.38 13.51
C GLY A 131 -6.48 12.49 14.43
N LEU A 132 -5.45 12.22 15.22
CA LEU A 132 -5.01 13.15 16.27
C LEU A 132 -4.10 14.25 15.72
N TRP A 133 -3.56 14.07 14.51
CA TRP A 133 -2.82 15.07 13.76
C TRP A 133 -3.05 14.84 12.27
N ARG A 134 -2.68 15.83 11.44
CA ARG A 134 -3.07 15.81 10.02
C ARG A 134 -2.23 14.86 9.15
N GLY A 135 -1.03 14.46 9.59
CA GLY A 135 -0.14 13.64 8.76
C GLY A 135 0.69 14.47 7.77
N ILE A 136 1.02 13.87 6.63
CA ILE A 136 1.89 14.45 5.59
C ILE A 136 1.08 14.66 4.31
N MET A 137 1.04 15.90 3.82
CA MET A 137 0.36 16.27 2.58
C MET A 137 1.35 16.82 1.57
N CYS A 138 1.59 16.07 0.49
CA CYS A 138 2.40 16.49 -0.65
C CYS A 138 1.49 16.92 -1.79
N ASP A 139 1.58 18.18 -2.18
CA ASP A 139 0.80 18.73 -3.28
C ASP A 139 1.45 18.44 -4.66
N THR A 140 0.88 19.02 -5.71
CA THR A 140 1.35 18.84 -7.10
C THR A 140 2.73 19.41 -7.37
N SER A 141 3.32 20.18 -6.46
CA SER A 141 4.66 20.77 -6.59
C SER A 141 5.75 19.97 -5.86
N CYS A 142 5.37 19.03 -4.98
CA CYS A 142 6.31 18.19 -4.23
C CYS A 142 7.07 17.24 -5.17
N PRO A 143 8.36 17.44 -5.44
CA PRO A 143 9.09 16.57 -6.37
C PRO A 143 9.40 15.21 -5.78
N MET A 144 9.54 15.11 -4.43
CA MET A 144 9.93 13.86 -3.79
C MET A 144 9.52 13.81 -2.32
N LEU A 145 8.95 12.67 -1.93
CA LEU A 145 8.78 12.23 -0.55
C LEU A 145 9.52 10.92 -0.34
N VAL A 146 10.47 10.88 0.60
CA VAL A 146 11.21 9.68 0.99
C VAL A 146 10.99 9.42 2.47
N LEU A 147 10.53 8.23 2.80
CA LEU A 147 10.34 7.75 4.17
C LEU A 147 11.06 6.41 4.33
N LYS A 148 12.12 6.38 5.14
CA LYS A 148 12.86 5.16 5.48
C LYS A 148 12.87 4.97 6.99
N TRP A 149 12.51 3.77 7.45
CA TRP A 149 12.46 3.47 8.88
C TRP A 149 11.73 4.55 9.68
N THR A 150 10.55 4.95 9.18
CA THR A 150 9.76 6.05 9.72
C THR A 150 8.41 5.53 10.21
N HIS A 151 8.11 5.72 11.47
CA HIS A 151 6.81 5.43 12.08
C HIS A 151 5.89 6.63 11.94
N ILE A 152 4.66 6.42 11.49
CA ILE A 152 3.61 7.43 11.39
C ILE A 152 2.40 6.93 12.16
N ASP A 153 2.17 7.49 13.35
CA ASP A 153 1.16 7.02 14.26
C ASP A 153 0.03 8.04 14.44
N PHE A 154 -1.23 7.57 14.46
CA PHE A 154 -2.42 8.34 14.83
C PHE A 154 -2.78 9.52 13.92
N ALA A 155 -2.29 9.56 12.69
CA ALA A 155 -2.61 10.60 11.72
C ALA A 155 -4.03 10.45 11.13
N GLY A 156 -4.44 11.40 10.28
CA GLY A 156 -5.72 11.38 9.59
C GLY A 156 -6.74 12.43 10.08
N ALA A 157 -6.31 13.46 10.80
CA ALA A 157 -7.15 14.61 11.09
C ALA A 157 -7.50 15.37 9.81
N ALA A 158 -8.68 15.99 9.76
CA ALA A 158 -9.11 16.81 8.64
C ALA A 158 -8.14 17.98 8.39
N TYR A 159 -7.81 18.22 7.13
CA TYR A 159 -6.89 19.31 6.77
C TYR A 159 -7.54 20.70 6.86
N GLY A 160 -8.86 20.80 6.74
CA GLY A 160 -9.50 22.11 6.68
C GLY A 160 -8.97 22.97 5.51
N ASN A 161 -9.06 24.27 5.65
CA ASN A 161 -8.45 25.21 4.69
C ASN A 161 -6.99 25.47 5.06
N VAL A 162 -6.07 24.57 4.69
CA VAL A 162 -4.64 24.86 4.73
C VAL A 162 -4.22 25.59 3.47
N ASP A 163 -3.26 26.50 3.58
CA ASP A 163 -2.71 27.22 2.44
C ASP A 163 -2.09 26.25 1.44
N GLY A 164 -2.73 26.13 0.29
CA GLY A 164 -2.25 25.32 -0.81
C GLY A 164 -3.40 24.60 -1.56
N PRO A 165 -3.21 24.32 -2.84
CA PRO A 165 -4.19 23.59 -3.63
C PRO A 165 -4.17 22.08 -3.29
N ALA A 166 -4.67 21.72 -2.14
CA ALA A 166 -4.95 20.33 -1.87
C ALA A 166 -6.20 19.92 -2.65
N VAL A 167 -6.00 19.17 -3.69
CA VAL A 167 -7.04 18.82 -4.66
C VAL A 167 -8.08 17.85 -4.08
N GLU A 168 -7.74 17.12 -3.01
CA GLU A 168 -8.62 16.16 -2.36
C GLU A 168 -8.70 16.39 -0.85
N GLN A 169 -9.27 17.51 -0.42
CA GLN A 169 -9.51 17.77 1.00
C GLN A 169 -10.90 17.32 1.42
N SER A 170 -10.96 16.63 2.55
CA SER A 170 -12.21 16.41 3.27
C SER A 170 -12.21 17.24 4.54
N ASN A 171 -13.32 17.91 4.83
CA ASN A 171 -13.47 18.65 6.09
C ASN A 171 -13.70 17.73 7.31
N THR A 172 -13.85 16.43 7.10
CA THR A 172 -14.21 15.47 8.15
C THR A 172 -13.15 14.42 8.41
N THR A 173 -12.40 14.02 7.39
CA THR A 173 -11.35 12.99 7.47
C THR A 173 -10.23 13.33 6.50
N SER A 174 -9.04 12.82 6.76
CA SER A 174 -7.91 12.97 5.87
C SER A 174 -7.08 11.69 5.83
N PHE A 175 -6.02 11.70 5.07
CA PHE A 175 -5.09 10.60 4.88
C PHE A 175 -3.89 10.79 5.80
N ASN A 176 -3.24 9.70 6.21
CA ASN A 176 -1.99 9.84 6.95
C ASN A 176 -0.91 10.42 6.04
N ILE A 177 -0.92 9.98 4.77
CA ILE A 177 -0.04 10.51 3.71
C ILE A 177 -0.87 10.74 2.45
N LEU A 178 -0.79 11.94 1.89
CA LEU A 178 -1.31 12.27 0.57
C LEU A 178 -0.16 12.67 -0.36
N PHE A 179 -0.09 12.09 -1.56
CA PHE A 179 0.89 12.44 -2.58
C PHE A 179 0.20 12.71 -3.93
N GLN A 180 0.45 13.88 -4.56
CA GLN A 180 -0.33 14.33 -5.71
C GLN A 180 0.50 14.85 -6.90
N ASN A 181 1.83 14.70 -6.91
CA ASN A 181 2.63 15.19 -8.04
C ASN A 181 2.77 14.15 -9.15
N PRO A 182 2.19 14.36 -10.36
CA PRO A 182 2.31 13.41 -11.47
C PRO A 182 3.74 13.17 -11.94
N ASN A 183 4.65 14.11 -11.71
CA ASN A 183 6.07 14.01 -12.07
C ASN A 183 6.96 13.68 -10.87
N GLY A 184 6.39 13.55 -9.70
CA GLY A 184 7.12 13.34 -8.46
C GLY A 184 7.31 11.88 -8.11
N TYR A 185 8.11 11.66 -7.07
CA TYR A 185 8.48 10.35 -6.57
C TYR A 185 8.03 10.17 -5.11
N PHE A 186 7.31 9.10 -4.85
CA PHE A 186 6.97 8.66 -3.50
C PHE A 186 7.69 7.35 -3.19
N ILE A 187 8.57 7.39 -2.19
CA ILE A 187 9.40 6.26 -1.78
C ILE A 187 9.16 6.02 -0.29
N MET A 188 8.73 4.82 0.06
CA MET A 188 8.54 4.40 1.44
C MET A 188 9.10 2.99 1.64
N GLU A 189 10.11 2.87 2.48
CA GLU A 189 10.81 1.62 2.76
C GLU A 189 10.92 1.37 4.26
N ASP A 190 10.75 0.11 4.67
CA ASP A 190 11.00 -0.35 6.03
C ASP A 190 10.35 0.55 7.10
N SER A 191 9.17 1.06 6.83
CA SER A 191 8.47 2.05 7.62
C SER A 191 7.17 1.50 8.19
N TRP A 192 6.55 2.22 9.13
CA TRP A 192 5.40 1.75 9.87
C TRP A 192 4.30 2.81 9.90
N VAL A 193 3.06 2.39 9.64
CA VAL A 193 1.88 3.24 9.80
C VAL A 193 0.93 2.57 10.79
N TYR A 194 0.55 3.30 11.82
CA TYR A 194 -0.40 2.82 12.84
C TYR A 194 -1.62 3.72 12.92
N GLY A 195 -2.76 3.16 12.60
CA GLY A 195 -4.03 3.87 12.61
C GLY A 195 -4.26 4.75 11.38
N GLY A 196 -5.43 5.31 11.31
CA GLY A 196 -5.90 6.21 10.24
C GLY A 196 -7.41 6.34 10.27
N THR A 197 -7.94 7.43 9.75
CA THR A 197 -9.40 7.69 9.69
C THR A 197 -10.00 7.28 8.36
N ASP A 198 -9.22 7.38 7.28
CA ASP A 198 -9.56 7.00 5.90
C ASP A 198 -8.35 6.27 5.29
N ASP A 199 -7.99 6.48 4.00
CA ASP A 199 -6.80 5.87 3.41
C ASP A 199 -5.55 6.21 4.24
N CYS A 200 -4.71 5.24 4.54
CA CYS A 200 -3.44 5.57 5.19
C CYS A 200 -2.50 6.27 4.22
N ILE A 201 -2.35 5.74 3.01
CA ILE A 201 -1.59 6.37 1.94
C ILE A 201 -2.51 6.55 0.74
N ARG A 202 -2.71 7.80 0.35
CA ARG A 202 -3.42 8.14 -0.88
C ARG A 202 -2.46 8.73 -1.90
N ILE A 203 -2.35 8.07 -3.03
CA ILE A 203 -1.52 8.54 -4.14
C ILE A 203 -2.45 8.82 -5.31
N SER A 204 -2.55 10.10 -5.67
CA SER A 204 -3.43 10.55 -6.75
C SER A 204 -2.69 10.67 -8.08
N TYR A 205 -1.37 10.59 -8.08
CA TYR A 205 -0.51 10.55 -9.26
C TYR A 205 0.92 10.22 -8.84
N GLY A 206 1.82 10.05 -9.83
CA GLY A 206 3.25 9.98 -9.61
C GLY A 206 3.82 8.58 -9.61
N LYS A 207 5.11 8.50 -9.35
CA LYS A 207 5.90 7.28 -9.41
C LYS A 207 6.17 6.77 -8.01
N ILE A 208 5.86 5.50 -7.75
CA ILE A 208 5.90 4.98 -6.38
C ILE A 208 6.81 3.78 -6.21
N HIS A 209 7.36 3.70 -5.02
CA HIS A 209 8.11 2.56 -4.50
C HIS A 209 7.74 2.37 -3.02
N VAL A 210 6.95 1.34 -2.71
CA VAL A 210 6.43 1.09 -1.35
C VAL A 210 6.82 -0.33 -0.94
N PHE A 211 7.90 -0.46 -0.19
CA PHE A 211 8.53 -1.75 0.08
C PHE A 211 8.76 -2.01 1.57
N ARG A 212 8.49 -3.24 2.01
CA ARG A 212 8.82 -3.75 3.35
C ARG A 212 8.24 -2.93 4.51
N ASN A 213 7.07 -2.33 4.29
CA ASN A 213 6.41 -1.55 5.32
C ASN A 213 5.41 -2.38 6.11
N THR A 214 5.08 -1.94 7.32
CA THR A 214 4.06 -2.52 8.17
C THR A 214 2.92 -1.52 8.40
N PHE A 215 1.69 -2.00 8.19
CA PHE A 215 0.46 -1.22 8.31
C PHE A 215 -0.47 -1.89 9.32
N GLU A 216 -0.81 -1.17 10.37
CA GLU A 216 -1.71 -1.66 11.42
C GLU A 216 -2.92 -0.75 11.57
N LYS A 217 -4.11 -1.30 11.73
CA LYS A 217 -5.35 -0.57 12.00
C LYS A 217 -5.66 0.53 10.99
N CYS A 218 -5.29 0.34 9.74
CA CYS A 218 -5.49 1.34 8.70
C CYS A 218 -6.97 1.50 8.34
N GLY A 219 -7.45 2.76 8.29
CA GLY A 219 -8.83 3.11 8.02
C GLY A 219 -9.75 2.96 9.24
N GLY A 220 -10.71 3.84 9.33
CA GLY A 220 -11.75 3.79 10.36
C GLY A 220 -13.02 3.15 9.83
N SER A 221 -13.97 3.98 9.37
CA SER A 221 -15.23 3.54 8.75
C SER A 221 -15.11 3.18 7.27
N GLY A 222 -13.93 3.29 6.71
CA GLY A 222 -13.55 3.05 5.31
C GLY A 222 -12.06 3.29 5.15
N GLY A 223 -11.60 3.34 3.90
CA GLY A 223 -10.20 3.62 3.58
C GLY A 223 -9.37 2.38 3.31
N ASP A 224 -8.49 2.52 2.35
CA ASP A 224 -7.51 1.52 1.94
C ASP A 224 -6.15 1.86 2.56
N CYS A 225 -5.26 0.89 2.83
CA CYS A 225 -3.94 1.24 3.38
C CYS A 225 -3.07 1.94 2.34
N VAL A 226 -2.93 1.35 1.15
CA VAL A 226 -2.23 1.97 0.02
C VAL A 226 -3.20 2.10 -1.15
N ASN A 227 -3.71 3.30 -1.39
CA ASN A 227 -4.70 3.59 -2.40
C ASN A 227 -4.07 4.36 -3.56
N SER A 228 -3.74 3.67 -4.64
CA SER A 228 -3.19 4.24 -5.87
C SER A 228 -4.31 4.61 -6.83
N LYS A 229 -4.34 5.89 -7.25
CA LYS A 229 -5.33 6.45 -8.17
C LYS A 229 -4.76 6.62 -9.58
N GLY A 230 -5.61 7.03 -10.53
CA GLY A 230 -5.22 7.25 -11.91
C GLY A 230 -3.98 8.13 -12.04
N GLY A 231 -3.07 7.75 -12.94
CA GLY A 231 -1.79 8.41 -13.10
C GLY A 231 -0.67 7.91 -12.18
N THR A 232 -0.96 6.95 -11.29
CA THR A 232 0.04 6.36 -10.40
C THR A 232 0.69 5.14 -11.05
N VAL A 233 2.01 5.08 -11.06
CA VAL A 233 2.78 3.97 -11.64
C VAL A 233 3.85 3.51 -10.65
N GLY A 234 4.01 2.20 -10.45
CA GLY A 234 5.11 1.68 -9.64
C GLY A 234 4.91 0.33 -9.02
N THR A 235 5.68 0.07 -7.97
CA THR A 235 5.70 -1.23 -7.31
C THR A 235 5.41 -1.10 -5.80
N VAL A 236 4.59 -2.03 -5.31
CA VAL A 236 4.21 -2.16 -3.89
C VAL A 236 4.49 -3.59 -3.46
N ALA A 237 5.51 -3.83 -2.63
CA ALA A 237 5.96 -5.19 -2.36
C ALA A 237 6.50 -5.40 -0.94
N TYR A 238 6.43 -6.65 -0.48
CA TYR A 238 6.93 -7.08 0.83
C TYR A 238 6.29 -6.35 2.01
N ASN A 239 5.10 -5.79 1.83
CA ASN A 239 4.41 -5.10 2.91
C ASN A 239 3.60 -6.07 3.76
N PHE A 240 3.48 -5.74 5.05
CA PHE A 240 2.65 -6.44 6.00
C PHE A 240 1.45 -5.56 6.39
N PHE A 241 0.26 -6.12 6.34
CA PHE A 241 -0.99 -5.42 6.66
C PHE A 241 -1.77 -6.21 7.68
N ILE A 242 -2.20 -5.57 8.77
CA ILE A 242 -3.08 -6.19 9.75
C ILE A 242 -4.22 -5.27 10.17
N GLY A 243 -5.43 -5.79 10.17
CA GLY A 243 -6.61 -5.05 10.63
C GLY A 243 -6.99 -3.87 9.75
N THR A 244 -6.88 -4.00 8.43
CA THR A 244 -7.29 -2.95 7.48
C THR A 244 -8.81 -2.82 7.42
N ALA A 245 -9.33 -1.58 7.31
CA ALA A 245 -10.76 -1.35 7.20
C ALA A 245 -11.34 -1.86 5.88
N TYR A 246 -10.76 -1.41 4.75
CA TYR A 246 -11.06 -1.95 3.43
C TYR A 246 -9.88 -2.77 2.91
N ASN A 247 -9.24 -2.36 1.82
CA ASN A 247 -8.18 -3.14 1.22
C ASN A 247 -6.81 -2.74 1.80
N GLY A 248 -5.87 -3.69 1.83
CA GLY A 248 -4.48 -3.35 2.10
C GLY A 248 -3.86 -2.57 0.94
N GLN A 249 -4.09 -3.00 -0.30
CA GLN A 249 -3.58 -2.36 -1.51
C GLN A 249 -4.68 -2.19 -2.55
N LYS A 250 -4.74 -1.03 -3.19
CA LYS A 250 -5.71 -0.74 -4.23
C LYS A 250 -5.10 -0.01 -5.41
N ALA A 251 -5.50 -0.41 -6.62
CA ALA A 251 -5.21 0.25 -7.88
C ALA A 251 -6.51 0.63 -8.59
N SER A 252 -6.64 1.90 -9.00
CA SER A 252 -7.89 2.42 -9.58
C SER A 252 -7.60 3.64 -10.47
N ASN A 253 -8.23 3.71 -11.64
CA ASN A 253 -8.18 4.92 -12.48
C ASN A 253 -9.17 6.01 -12.03
N LYS A 254 -9.80 5.87 -10.87
CA LYS A 254 -10.71 6.89 -10.37
C LYS A 254 -10.00 8.24 -10.24
N GLY A 255 -10.55 9.25 -10.92
CA GLY A 255 -9.97 10.59 -10.92
C GLY A 255 -8.78 10.78 -11.86
N GLN A 256 -8.54 9.85 -12.79
CA GLN A 256 -7.47 9.98 -13.78
C GLN A 256 -7.68 11.23 -14.64
N PRO A 257 -6.68 12.15 -14.70
CA PRO A 257 -6.75 13.30 -15.58
C PRO A 257 -6.63 12.87 -17.05
N VAL A 258 -7.20 13.69 -17.92
CA VAL A 258 -7.05 13.50 -19.37
C VAL A 258 -5.55 13.58 -19.75
N GLY A 259 -5.06 12.53 -20.42
CA GLY A 259 -3.65 12.44 -20.85
C GLY A 259 -2.68 11.91 -19.78
N ALA A 260 -3.14 11.63 -18.57
CA ALA A 260 -2.31 10.91 -17.60
C ALA A 260 -2.27 9.41 -17.91
N PRO A 261 -1.19 8.71 -17.54
CA PRO A 261 -1.13 7.25 -17.66
C PRO A 261 -2.23 6.58 -16.85
N GLU A 262 -2.59 5.36 -17.19
CA GLU A 262 -3.41 4.50 -16.33
C GLU A 262 -2.67 4.17 -15.05
N CYS A 263 -3.44 3.89 -13.99
CA CYS A 263 -2.89 3.36 -12.76
C CYS A 263 -2.29 1.97 -13.06
N ASN A 264 -0.96 1.88 -12.98
CA ASN A 264 -0.23 0.66 -13.28
C ASN A 264 0.64 0.28 -12.10
N ILE A 265 0.19 -0.70 -11.31
CA ILE A 265 0.86 -1.11 -10.08
C ILE A 265 1.24 -2.59 -10.16
N VAL A 266 2.49 -2.90 -9.83
CA VAL A 266 2.94 -4.28 -9.62
C VAL A 266 2.99 -4.54 -8.12
N MET A 267 2.18 -5.51 -7.65
CA MET A 267 2.06 -5.86 -6.23
C MET A 267 2.54 -7.29 -6.00
N TYR A 268 3.54 -7.50 -5.14
CA TYR A 268 3.99 -8.87 -4.87
C TYR A 268 4.53 -9.08 -3.45
N ASN A 269 4.54 -10.34 -3.03
CA ASN A 269 5.11 -10.75 -1.76
C ASN A 269 4.63 -9.92 -0.57
N SER A 270 3.35 -9.59 -0.50
CA SER A 270 2.75 -8.92 0.65
C SER A 270 1.91 -9.90 1.48
N THR A 271 1.78 -9.63 2.78
CA THR A 271 0.98 -10.43 3.71
C THR A 271 -0.12 -9.57 4.30
N PHE A 272 -1.35 -10.07 4.25
CA PHE A 272 -2.56 -9.41 4.75
C PHE A 272 -3.19 -10.29 5.82
N VAL A 273 -3.47 -9.72 6.98
CA VAL A 273 -4.05 -10.42 8.12
C VAL A 273 -5.28 -9.67 8.60
N ASN A 274 -6.40 -10.37 8.74
CA ASN A 274 -7.66 -9.82 9.22
C ASN A 274 -8.09 -8.54 8.45
N GLY A 275 -7.89 -8.53 7.13
CA GLY A 275 -8.29 -7.40 6.26
C GLY A 275 -9.79 -7.34 6.06
N GLY A 276 -10.36 -6.13 6.10
CA GLY A 276 -11.77 -5.87 5.85
C GLY A 276 -12.71 -6.22 7.01
N VAL A 277 -12.18 -6.66 8.14
CA VAL A 277 -12.98 -7.14 9.27
C VAL A 277 -13.79 -6.05 9.99
N GLN A 278 -13.50 -4.79 9.73
CA GLN A 278 -14.21 -3.66 10.34
C GLN A 278 -15.51 -3.27 9.61
N ILE A 279 -15.79 -3.86 8.47
CA ILE A 279 -16.98 -3.57 7.68
C ILE A 279 -17.87 -4.80 7.48
N ALA A 280 -19.13 -4.55 7.11
CA ALA A 280 -20.10 -5.64 6.96
C ALA A 280 -19.68 -6.65 5.88
N PRO A 281 -19.95 -7.95 6.08
CA PRO A 281 -19.70 -8.99 5.07
C PRO A 281 -20.33 -8.66 3.71
N GLY A 282 -19.67 -9.09 2.64
CA GLY A 282 -20.15 -8.90 1.26
C GLY A 282 -19.88 -7.53 0.66
N THR A 283 -19.20 -6.64 1.38
CA THR A 283 -18.70 -5.38 0.85
C THR A 283 -17.31 -5.54 0.24
N ARG A 284 -16.78 -4.50 -0.36
CA ARG A 284 -15.48 -4.47 -0.99
C ARG A 284 -14.36 -4.29 0.04
N ALA A 285 -13.94 -5.34 0.69
CA ALA A 285 -12.94 -5.26 1.75
C ALA A 285 -12.01 -6.46 1.71
N GLY A 286 -10.75 -6.29 2.01
CA GLY A 286 -9.81 -7.39 2.13
C GLY A 286 -8.36 -7.04 1.88
N GLY A 287 -7.73 -7.70 0.92
CA GLY A 287 -6.30 -7.54 0.64
C GLY A 287 -6.03 -6.62 -0.55
N ILE A 288 -6.23 -7.11 -1.76
CA ILE A 288 -5.89 -6.42 -3.02
C ILE A 288 -7.15 -6.10 -3.82
N ASP A 289 -7.16 -4.92 -4.46
CA ASP A 289 -8.26 -4.47 -5.31
C ASP A 289 -7.74 -3.79 -6.59
N TYR A 290 -8.22 -4.26 -7.75
CA TYR A 290 -8.03 -3.61 -9.05
C TYR A 290 -9.38 -3.26 -9.64
N GLU A 291 -9.60 -1.97 -9.94
CA GLU A 291 -10.87 -1.47 -10.46
C GLU A 291 -10.67 -0.34 -11.48
N GLN A 292 -11.72 -0.01 -12.23
CA GLN A 292 -11.82 1.20 -13.06
C GLN A 292 -10.68 1.35 -14.07
N GLY A 293 -10.36 0.30 -14.82
CA GLY A 293 -9.32 0.36 -15.85
C GLY A 293 -7.89 0.28 -15.34
N ALA A 294 -7.67 0.13 -14.02
CA ALA A 294 -6.33 -0.08 -13.52
C ALA A 294 -5.72 -1.38 -14.04
N GLU A 295 -4.43 -1.32 -14.34
CA GLU A 295 -3.62 -2.42 -14.87
C GLU A 295 -2.44 -2.77 -13.97
N GLY A 296 -1.69 -3.82 -14.30
CA GLY A 296 -0.47 -4.22 -13.61
C GLY A 296 -0.37 -5.71 -13.31
N ALA A 297 0.09 -6.04 -12.10
CA ALA A 297 0.26 -7.43 -11.71
C ALA A 297 0.15 -7.62 -10.19
N PHE A 298 -0.35 -8.78 -9.72
CA PHE A 298 -0.25 -9.14 -8.32
C PHE A 298 0.05 -10.64 -8.13
N PHE A 299 1.16 -10.94 -7.45
CA PHE A 299 1.64 -12.30 -7.27
C PHE A 299 2.25 -12.52 -5.87
N ASN A 300 2.31 -13.78 -5.46
CA ASN A 300 3.03 -14.22 -4.26
C ASN A 300 2.48 -13.63 -2.95
N ASN A 301 1.23 -13.16 -2.94
CA ASN A 301 0.65 -12.53 -1.76
C ASN A 301 -0.02 -13.58 -0.87
N VAL A 302 -0.08 -13.28 0.43
CA VAL A 302 -0.67 -14.14 1.47
C VAL A 302 -1.82 -13.39 2.15
N PHE A 303 -3.00 -14.02 2.20
CA PHE A 303 -4.20 -13.48 2.82
C PHE A 303 -4.65 -14.42 3.93
N ILE A 304 -4.63 -13.95 5.17
CA ILE A 304 -5.03 -14.69 6.37
C ILE A 304 -6.26 -14.04 6.97
N ASN A 305 -7.36 -14.76 7.00
CA ASN A 305 -8.64 -14.27 7.54
C ASN A 305 -9.09 -12.92 6.96
N CYS A 306 -8.77 -12.66 5.70
CA CYS A 306 -9.27 -11.48 5.01
C CYS A 306 -10.70 -11.75 4.51
N MET A 307 -11.59 -10.77 4.63
CA MET A 307 -12.97 -10.93 4.17
C MET A 307 -13.04 -11.24 2.67
N VAL A 308 -12.24 -10.54 1.88
CA VAL A 308 -12.00 -10.84 0.47
C VAL A 308 -10.50 -10.76 0.27
N GLY A 309 -9.84 -11.84 -0.14
CA GLY A 309 -8.40 -11.84 -0.30
C GLY A 309 -7.95 -10.87 -1.39
N TYR A 310 -8.40 -11.09 -2.62
CA TYR A 310 -8.14 -10.17 -3.73
C TYR A 310 -9.38 -10.04 -4.64
N ARG A 311 -9.49 -8.90 -5.29
CA ARG A 311 -10.57 -8.59 -6.23
C ARG A 311 -10.04 -8.04 -7.53
N VAL A 312 -10.58 -8.53 -8.63
CA VAL A 312 -10.51 -7.91 -9.94
C VAL A 312 -11.94 -7.50 -10.29
N VAL A 313 -12.22 -6.22 -10.23
CA VAL A 313 -13.59 -5.69 -10.32
C VAL A 313 -14.07 -5.68 -11.77
N ASN A 314 -15.30 -6.11 -12.00
CA ASN A 314 -15.91 -6.15 -13.33
C ASN A 314 -16.92 -5.00 -13.57
N ASN A 315 -17.25 -4.22 -12.54
CA ASN A 315 -18.10 -3.01 -12.69
C ASN A 315 -17.82 -2.00 -11.56
N PRO A 316 -17.10 -0.89 -11.85
CA PRO A 316 -16.43 -0.59 -13.12
C PRO A 316 -15.18 -1.48 -13.33
N VAL A 317 -15.08 -2.02 -14.55
CA VAL A 317 -14.10 -3.05 -14.91
C VAL A 317 -12.64 -2.58 -14.77
N ALA A 318 -11.76 -3.44 -14.21
CA ALA A 318 -10.33 -3.29 -14.31
C ALA A 318 -9.84 -3.59 -15.74
N ASP A 319 -8.66 -3.14 -16.13
CA ASP A 319 -8.07 -3.53 -17.42
C ASP A 319 -7.57 -4.97 -17.37
N THR A 320 -8.50 -5.90 -17.51
CA THR A 320 -8.19 -7.34 -17.44
C THR A 320 -7.32 -7.84 -18.59
N ALA A 321 -7.17 -7.08 -19.66
CA ALA A 321 -6.28 -7.42 -20.77
C ALA A 321 -4.80 -7.17 -20.42
N ASN A 322 -4.55 -6.22 -19.54
CA ASN A 322 -3.22 -5.81 -19.08
C ASN A 322 -2.97 -6.09 -17.60
N LEU A 323 -3.82 -6.90 -16.97
CA LEU A 323 -3.68 -7.34 -15.59
C LEU A 323 -3.32 -8.82 -15.54
N THR A 324 -2.23 -9.15 -14.83
CA THR A 324 -1.80 -10.53 -14.60
C THR A 324 -1.71 -10.84 -13.10
N TYR A 325 -2.03 -12.06 -12.70
CA TYR A 325 -1.94 -12.46 -11.29
C TYR A 325 -1.80 -13.98 -11.14
N GLY A 326 -1.40 -14.39 -9.94
CA GLY A 326 -1.28 -15.80 -9.57
C GLY A 326 -0.32 -16.03 -8.40
N ASN A 327 -0.10 -17.29 -8.03
CA ASN A 327 0.74 -17.68 -6.89
C ASN A 327 0.33 -16.98 -5.58
N ASN A 328 -0.95 -16.68 -5.40
CA ASN A 328 -1.46 -16.10 -4.18
C ASN A 328 -1.96 -17.22 -3.24
N TYR A 329 -1.97 -16.93 -1.94
CA TYR A 329 -2.41 -17.86 -0.93
C TYR A 329 -3.52 -17.25 -0.09
N GLN A 330 -4.58 -18.02 0.17
CA GLN A 330 -5.69 -17.60 1.02
C GLN A 330 -5.93 -18.65 2.11
N TRP A 331 -6.09 -18.20 3.34
CA TRP A 331 -6.46 -19.03 4.48
C TRP A 331 -7.59 -18.38 5.29
N GLY A 332 -8.57 -19.17 5.67
CA GLY A 332 -9.69 -18.75 6.52
C GLY A 332 -9.95 -19.75 7.63
N ASP A 333 -10.15 -19.25 8.84
CA ASP A 333 -10.43 -20.05 10.03
C ASP A 333 -11.86 -20.60 10.09
N SER A 334 -12.76 -19.99 9.33
CA SER A 334 -14.18 -20.27 9.37
C SER A 334 -14.80 -20.35 7.98
N LEU A 335 -15.92 -21.05 7.90
CA LEU A 335 -16.69 -21.17 6.66
C LEU A 335 -17.15 -19.79 6.15
N SER A 336 -17.49 -18.88 7.05
CA SER A 336 -17.91 -17.52 6.68
C SER A 336 -16.80 -16.69 6.01
N ILE A 337 -15.55 -16.87 6.39
CA ILE A 337 -14.40 -16.28 5.72
C ILE A 337 -14.10 -17.00 4.40
N ALA A 338 -14.05 -18.33 4.43
CA ALA A 338 -13.74 -19.10 3.24
C ALA A 338 -14.78 -18.88 2.11
N GLN A 339 -16.04 -18.65 2.45
CA GLN A 339 -17.09 -18.27 1.49
C GLN A 339 -16.83 -16.95 0.77
N GLN A 340 -15.97 -16.09 1.31
CA GLN A 340 -15.66 -14.78 0.74
C GLN A 340 -14.38 -14.78 -0.10
N PHE A 341 -13.67 -15.89 -0.24
CA PHE A 341 -12.48 -15.98 -1.10
C PHE A 341 -12.80 -15.67 -2.55
N PHE A 342 -14.03 -15.95 -2.96
CA PHE A 342 -14.53 -15.66 -4.30
C PHE A 342 -15.81 -14.86 -4.20
N THR A 343 -15.75 -13.64 -4.67
CA THR A 343 -16.89 -12.76 -4.72
C THR A 343 -17.55 -12.80 -6.10
N TYR A 344 -18.86 -12.58 -6.15
CA TYR A 344 -19.66 -12.54 -7.36
C TYR A 344 -20.53 -11.27 -7.37
N GLY A 345 -21.20 -10.99 -8.48
CA GLY A 345 -22.08 -9.83 -8.57
C GLY A 345 -21.32 -8.51 -8.51
N GLY A 346 -20.74 -8.06 -9.58
CA GLY A 346 -19.98 -6.82 -9.67
C GLY A 346 -18.49 -6.97 -9.37
N VAL A 347 -18.04 -8.14 -8.95
CA VAL A 347 -16.64 -8.46 -8.72
C VAL A 347 -16.31 -9.75 -9.46
N CYS A 348 -15.26 -9.72 -10.25
CA CYS A 348 -14.77 -10.87 -11.00
C CYS A 348 -13.41 -11.30 -10.47
N THR A 349 -13.39 -12.33 -9.65
CA THR A 349 -12.12 -12.94 -9.21
C THR A 349 -12.11 -14.39 -9.66
N LYS A 350 -11.18 -14.70 -10.54
CA LYS A 350 -10.95 -16.07 -10.99
C LYS A 350 -9.64 -16.56 -10.38
N PRO A 351 -9.64 -17.64 -9.58
CA PRO A 351 -8.39 -18.19 -9.07
C PRO A 351 -7.52 -18.71 -10.22
N MET A 352 -6.23 -18.56 -10.06
CA MET A 352 -5.26 -19.12 -10.99
C MET A 352 -4.86 -20.52 -10.55
N PRO A 353 -4.48 -21.42 -11.48
CA PRO A 353 -4.01 -22.75 -11.13
C PRO A 353 -2.84 -22.79 -10.15
N THR A 354 -2.09 -21.70 -10.06
CA THR A 354 -0.94 -21.53 -9.17
C THR A 354 -1.30 -21.01 -7.78
N ASP A 355 -2.56 -20.62 -7.54
CA ASP A 355 -3.03 -20.15 -6.24
C ASP A 355 -3.19 -21.31 -5.23
N ILE A 356 -3.04 -21.01 -3.93
CA ILE A 356 -3.15 -21.98 -2.83
C ILE A 356 -4.16 -21.49 -1.79
N PRO A 357 -5.19 -22.26 -1.43
CA PRO A 357 -5.68 -23.41 -2.22
C PRO A 357 -6.29 -22.94 -3.52
N ASN A 358 -6.17 -23.70 -4.58
CA ASN A 358 -7.03 -23.47 -5.73
C ASN A 358 -8.39 -24.12 -5.43
N PRO A 359 -9.41 -23.36 -5.07
CA PRO A 359 -10.69 -23.92 -4.64
C PRO A 359 -11.50 -24.47 -5.79
N PHE A 360 -11.06 -24.23 -7.03
CA PHE A 360 -11.70 -24.70 -8.24
C PHE A 360 -10.90 -25.78 -8.97
N THR A 361 -9.98 -26.48 -8.27
CA THR A 361 -9.30 -27.65 -8.85
C THR A 361 -10.26 -28.73 -9.33
N TYR A 362 -11.49 -28.74 -8.80
CA TYR A 362 -12.57 -29.62 -9.23
C TYR A 362 -13.41 -29.05 -10.39
N LEU A 363 -13.15 -27.82 -10.84
CA LEU A 363 -13.85 -27.19 -11.96
C LEU A 363 -13.01 -27.26 -13.25
N PRO A 364 -13.65 -27.25 -14.43
CA PRO A 364 -12.94 -27.27 -15.71
C PRO A 364 -11.96 -26.08 -15.84
N ALA A 365 -10.84 -26.30 -16.53
CA ALA A 365 -9.84 -25.26 -16.80
C ALA A 365 -10.39 -24.08 -17.61
N SER A 366 -11.48 -24.27 -18.35
CA SER A 366 -12.21 -23.24 -19.11
C SER A 366 -13.21 -22.44 -18.28
N PHE A 367 -13.15 -22.56 -16.96
CA PHE A 367 -14.08 -21.90 -16.07
C PHE A 367 -14.05 -20.37 -16.24
N ASN A 368 -15.18 -19.82 -16.70
CA ASN A 368 -15.43 -18.39 -16.65
C ASN A 368 -16.31 -18.08 -15.45
N TYR A 369 -15.93 -17.09 -14.67
CA TYR A 369 -16.64 -16.75 -13.46
C TYR A 369 -17.99 -16.11 -13.80
N THR A 370 -19.05 -16.91 -13.76
CA THR A 370 -20.45 -16.46 -13.89
C THR A 370 -21.17 -16.66 -12.56
N ASP A 371 -22.29 -15.98 -12.36
CA ASP A 371 -23.08 -16.13 -11.13
C ASP A 371 -23.48 -17.58 -10.87
N ALA A 372 -23.82 -18.34 -11.94
CA ALA A 372 -24.16 -19.76 -11.84
C ALA A 372 -22.98 -20.62 -11.37
N GLN A 373 -21.77 -20.25 -11.73
CA GLN A 373 -20.54 -20.96 -11.38
C GLN A 373 -20.03 -20.54 -9.99
N ALA A 374 -20.24 -19.28 -9.58
CA ALA A 374 -20.00 -18.85 -8.22
C ALA A 374 -20.82 -19.66 -7.21
N ASN A 375 -22.03 -20.02 -7.57
CA ASN A 375 -22.89 -20.87 -6.76
C ASN A 375 -22.39 -22.31 -6.61
N SER A 376 -21.42 -22.75 -7.42
CA SER A 376 -20.80 -24.08 -7.31
C SER A 376 -19.56 -24.08 -6.39
N TYR A 377 -19.10 -22.92 -5.93
CA TYR A 377 -17.98 -22.83 -4.99
C TYR A 377 -18.35 -23.41 -3.63
N ASP A 378 -17.59 -24.39 -3.18
CA ASP A 378 -17.78 -25.04 -1.88
C ASP A 378 -16.66 -24.68 -0.92
N ALA A 379 -16.89 -23.68 -0.08
CA ALA A 379 -15.95 -23.19 0.92
C ALA A 379 -15.53 -24.27 1.93
N SER A 380 -16.33 -25.32 2.13
CA SER A 380 -16.00 -26.43 3.03
C SER A 380 -14.77 -27.22 2.56
N GLN A 381 -14.46 -27.15 1.26
CA GLN A 381 -13.31 -27.82 0.68
C GLN A 381 -11.98 -27.12 0.99
N VAL A 382 -12.00 -25.86 1.43
CA VAL A 382 -10.81 -25.04 1.59
C VAL A 382 -10.61 -24.46 3.00
N VAL A 383 -11.69 -24.38 3.79
CA VAL A 383 -11.62 -23.82 5.15
C VAL A 383 -10.57 -24.56 5.99
N GLN A 384 -9.69 -23.81 6.65
CA GLN A 384 -8.61 -24.29 7.52
C GLN A 384 -7.61 -25.28 6.85
N LYS A 385 -7.61 -25.38 5.53
CA LYS A 385 -6.63 -26.20 4.82
C LYS A 385 -5.35 -25.44 4.58
N PHE A 386 -4.24 -26.18 4.46
CA PHE A 386 -2.91 -25.65 4.16
C PHE A 386 -2.43 -24.59 5.16
N ASN A 387 -2.50 -24.84 6.45
CA ASN A 387 -2.00 -23.92 7.48
C ASN A 387 -0.64 -23.32 7.05
N PRO A 388 -0.46 -22.00 7.05
CA PRO A 388 0.77 -21.33 6.62
C PRO A 388 1.98 -21.64 7.51
N LEU A 389 1.77 -22.16 8.74
CA LEU A 389 2.80 -22.52 9.70
C LEU A 389 3.74 -21.34 10.01
N PHE A 390 3.17 -20.29 10.59
CA PHE A 390 3.97 -19.17 11.12
C PHE A 390 4.72 -19.59 12.38
N VAL A 391 5.87 -18.98 12.64
CA VAL A 391 6.72 -19.31 13.79
C VAL A 391 6.03 -19.08 15.11
N ASP A 392 5.42 -17.90 15.28
CA ASP A 392 4.64 -17.55 16.49
C ASP A 392 3.51 -16.58 16.11
N TYR A 393 2.47 -17.12 15.55
CA TYR A 393 1.19 -16.46 15.38
C TYR A 393 0.11 -17.54 15.42
N PRO A 394 -0.56 -17.70 16.56
CA PRO A 394 -1.64 -18.67 16.69
C PRO A 394 -2.77 -18.23 15.76
N LEU A 395 -2.98 -18.97 14.68
CA LEU A 395 -4.12 -18.75 13.82
C LEU A 395 -5.39 -18.87 14.66
N PRO A 396 -6.41 -18.01 14.40
CA PRO A 396 -7.64 -18.04 15.16
C PRO A 396 -8.22 -19.42 15.21
N VAL A 397 -8.53 -19.89 16.40
CA VAL A 397 -9.22 -21.15 16.61
C VAL A 397 -10.66 -21.00 16.11
N VAL A 398 -11.23 -22.03 15.56
CA VAL A 398 -12.64 -22.08 15.17
C VAL A 398 -13.54 -21.45 16.23
N GLY A 399 -14.33 -20.44 15.85
CA GLY A 399 -15.28 -19.78 16.73
C GLY A 399 -14.76 -18.52 17.44
N GLN A 400 -13.52 -18.09 17.18
CA GLN A 400 -13.08 -16.77 17.64
C GLN A 400 -13.69 -15.65 16.79
N PRO A 401 -13.92 -14.45 17.36
CA PRO A 401 -14.47 -13.33 16.60
C PRO A 401 -13.54 -12.92 15.47
N LEU A 402 -14.12 -12.55 14.31
CA LEU A 402 -13.40 -12.00 13.15
C LEU A 402 -12.48 -10.80 13.48
N PHE A 403 -12.75 -10.10 14.58
CA PHE A 403 -12.04 -8.89 15.00
C PHE A 403 -10.91 -9.16 16.01
N ALA A 404 -10.41 -10.39 16.12
CA ALA A 404 -9.52 -10.76 17.22
C ALA A 404 -8.20 -9.98 17.23
N ALA A 405 -7.58 -9.74 16.08
CA ALA A 405 -6.30 -8.99 16.01
C ALA A 405 -6.32 -7.97 14.87
N THR A 406 -6.22 -6.70 15.21
CA THR A 406 -6.12 -5.59 14.25
C THR A 406 -4.77 -4.88 14.31
N ALA A 407 -3.90 -5.30 15.23
CA ALA A 407 -2.53 -4.83 15.40
C ALA A 407 -1.63 -5.99 15.83
N LEU A 408 -0.33 -5.83 15.66
CA LEU A 408 0.68 -6.80 16.09
C LEU A 408 0.81 -6.81 17.61
N ALA A 409 0.89 -8.00 18.18
CA ALA A 409 1.39 -8.18 19.55
C ALA A 409 2.93 -8.31 19.51
N PRO A 410 3.64 -7.96 20.58
CA PRO A 410 5.10 -8.07 20.63
C PRO A 410 5.65 -9.49 20.40
N SER A 411 4.82 -10.51 20.65
CA SER A 411 5.18 -11.92 20.43
C SER A 411 4.91 -12.43 19.03
N ASP A 412 4.15 -11.69 18.21
CA ASP A 412 3.74 -12.16 16.89
C ASP A 412 4.92 -12.31 15.96
N ASN A 413 5.04 -13.48 15.32
CA ASN A 413 6.09 -13.79 14.38
C ASN A 413 5.53 -14.53 13.16
N PHE A 414 5.35 -13.80 12.08
CA PHE A 414 4.82 -14.30 10.81
C PHE A 414 5.88 -14.91 9.88
N ARG A 415 7.10 -15.12 10.35
CA ARG A 415 8.10 -15.85 9.59
C ARG A 415 7.66 -17.31 9.43
N LEU A 416 8.11 -17.93 8.34
CA LEU A 416 7.66 -19.28 7.99
C LEU A 416 8.48 -20.34 8.76
N GLN A 417 7.78 -21.35 9.27
CA GLN A 417 8.44 -22.59 9.76
C GLN A 417 8.97 -23.42 8.58
N PRO A 418 9.98 -24.29 8.79
CA PRO A 418 10.60 -25.07 7.72
C PRO A 418 9.65 -25.92 6.85
N ASN A 419 8.51 -26.32 7.40
CA ASN A 419 7.52 -27.14 6.71
C ASN A 419 6.34 -26.34 6.15
N SER A 420 6.43 -25.01 6.12
CA SER A 420 5.37 -24.16 5.59
C SER A 420 5.06 -24.49 4.12
N PRO A 421 3.77 -24.63 3.76
CA PRO A 421 3.36 -24.85 2.37
C PRO A 421 3.62 -23.63 1.48
N LEU A 422 4.04 -22.50 2.05
CA LEU A 422 4.32 -21.25 1.33
C LEU A 422 5.74 -21.21 0.76
N ILE A 423 6.64 -22.06 1.25
CA ILE A 423 8.05 -22.09 0.84
C ILE A 423 8.18 -22.63 -0.58
N GLY A 424 8.93 -21.92 -1.43
CA GLY A 424 9.22 -22.29 -2.80
C GLY A 424 7.99 -22.23 -3.74
N LYS A 425 6.91 -21.52 -3.39
CA LYS A 425 5.69 -21.40 -4.19
C LYS A 425 5.59 -20.07 -4.94
N GLY A 426 6.52 -19.17 -4.71
CA GLY A 426 6.56 -17.87 -5.34
C GLY A 426 6.98 -17.91 -6.81
N ASN A 427 6.41 -17.04 -7.60
CA ASN A 427 6.84 -16.76 -8.97
C ASN A 427 7.93 -15.68 -8.95
N THR A 428 9.15 -16.04 -9.26
CA THR A 428 10.32 -15.13 -9.26
C THR A 428 10.53 -14.43 -10.60
N THR A 429 9.69 -14.68 -11.60
CA THR A 429 9.85 -14.11 -12.95
C THR A 429 9.09 -12.80 -13.16
N ILE A 430 8.36 -12.34 -12.16
CA ILE A 430 7.63 -11.06 -12.21
C ILE A 430 8.63 -9.91 -12.30
N THR A 431 8.39 -8.98 -13.20
CA THR A 431 9.24 -7.80 -13.37
C THR A 431 8.66 -6.63 -12.59
N PRO A 432 9.35 -6.11 -11.57
CA PRO A 432 8.93 -4.88 -10.89
C PRO A 432 9.01 -3.67 -11.85
N LEU A 433 8.16 -2.68 -11.60
CA LEU A 433 8.27 -1.38 -12.26
C LEU A 433 9.30 -0.53 -11.49
N VAL A 434 10.45 -0.31 -12.10
CA VAL A 434 11.52 0.53 -11.54
C VAL A 434 11.36 1.93 -12.12
N VAL A 435 10.62 2.77 -11.41
CA VAL A 435 10.20 4.10 -11.91
C VAL A 435 10.67 5.25 -11.02
N VAL A 436 11.36 4.94 -9.92
CA VAL A 436 11.91 5.92 -8.98
C VAL A 436 13.42 5.91 -9.01
N PRO A 437 14.10 7.00 -8.58
CA PRO A 437 15.56 7.02 -8.46
C PRO A 437 16.05 5.95 -7.49
N LEU A 438 17.08 5.20 -7.90
CA LEU A 438 17.77 4.26 -7.02
C LEU A 438 18.97 4.99 -6.39
N ASP A 439 18.85 5.28 -5.12
CA ASP A 439 19.89 5.91 -4.31
C ASP A 439 19.73 5.45 -2.85
N PRO A 440 20.74 4.80 -2.24
CA PRO A 440 20.59 4.23 -0.92
C PRO A 440 20.32 5.27 0.19
N VAL A 441 20.60 6.55 -0.05
CA VAL A 441 20.37 7.62 0.92
C VAL A 441 19.08 8.38 0.60
N TYR A 442 18.95 8.93 -0.59
CA TYR A 442 17.89 9.88 -0.94
C TYR A 442 16.85 9.37 -1.93
N GLY A 443 17.01 8.18 -2.45
CA GLY A 443 16.06 7.50 -3.33
C GLY A 443 15.63 6.16 -2.76
N ALA A 444 15.15 5.26 -3.61
CA ALA A 444 14.94 3.88 -3.23
C ALA A 444 16.29 3.16 -3.02
N THR A 445 16.42 2.40 -1.95
CA THR A 445 17.67 1.69 -1.63
C THR A 445 17.96 0.65 -2.68
N GLU A 446 16.96 -0.16 -3.02
CA GLU A 446 16.99 -1.16 -4.06
C GLU A 446 15.57 -1.57 -4.46
N VAL A 447 15.43 -2.21 -5.59
CA VAL A 447 14.19 -2.92 -5.92
C VAL A 447 14.38 -4.39 -5.58
N THR A 448 13.92 -4.80 -4.41
CA THR A 448 13.95 -6.21 -4.00
C THR A 448 13.12 -7.03 -4.97
N PRO A 449 13.71 -7.99 -5.70
CA PRO A 449 12.98 -8.79 -6.68
C PRO A 449 11.96 -9.71 -6.02
N PRO A 450 10.96 -10.23 -6.78
CA PRO A 450 10.02 -11.20 -6.26
C PRO A 450 10.70 -12.41 -5.63
N GLY A 451 10.25 -12.78 -4.44
CA GLY A 451 10.80 -13.88 -3.65
C GLY A 451 10.27 -15.24 -4.04
N ALA A 452 11.04 -16.27 -3.70
CA ALA A 452 10.68 -17.66 -3.94
C ALA A 452 9.58 -18.17 -3.00
N ASP A 453 9.38 -17.53 -1.86
CA ASP A 453 8.33 -17.89 -0.90
C ASP A 453 7.15 -16.92 -0.99
N LEU A 454 5.96 -17.35 -0.62
CA LEU A 454 4.80 -16.48 -0.58
C LEU A 454 4.83 -15.59 0.66
N GLY A 455 4.31 -14.36 0.51
CA GLY A 455 4.23 -13.38 1.61
C GLY A 455 5.47 -12.53 1.79
N CYS A 456 5.40 -11.61 2.76
CA CYS A 456 6.42 -10.58 2.95
C CYS A 456 7.67 -11.05 3.71
N TYR A 457 7.59 -12.14 4.43
CA TYR A 457 8.73 -12.73 5.15
C TYR A 457 9.24 -13.94 4.37
N GLN A 458 10.44 -13.82 3.83
CA GLN A 458 11.07 -14.93 3.11
C GLN A 458 11.81 -15.86 4.07
N PHE A 459 11.76 -17.16 3.83
CA PHE A 459 12.41 -18.17 4.69
C PHE A 459 13.93 -17.98 4.81
N ASN A 460 14.55 -17.37 3.81
CA ASN A 460 15.99 -17.03 3.82
C ASN A 460 16.30 -15.72 4.59
N GLY A 461 15.35 -15.14 5.29
CA GLY A 461 15.52 -13.92 6.08
C GLY A 461 15.38 -12.60 5.31
N ARG A 462 15.13 -12.66 3.98
CA ARG A 462 14.84 -11.46 3.18
C ARG A 462 13.38 -11.02 3.34
N GLY A 463 13.06 -9.91 2.71
CA GLY A 463 11.72 -9.31 2.73
C GLY A 463 11.54 -8.32 3.86
N ASN A 464 10.35 -8.26 4.45
CA ASN A 464 10.05 -7.39 5.58
C ASN A 464 10.93 -7.72 6.80
N GLN A 465 11.41 -6.70 7.50
CA GLN A 465 12.33 -6.83 8.64
C GLN A 465 11.70 -6.45 9.98
N HIS A 466 10.41 -6.09 9.98
CA HIS A 466 9.68 -5.70 11.20
C HIS A 466 9.19 -6.88 12.00
#